data_78b5bdfb5ba26d26fc0f63ab77ab781a
#
_entry.id   78b5bdfb5ba26d26fc0f63ab77ab781a
#
_cell.length_a   1.000
_cell.length_b   1.000
_cell.length_c   1.000
_cell.angle_alpha   90.00
_cell.angle_beta   90.00
_cell.angle_gamma   90.00
#
_symmetry.space_group_name_H-M   'P 1'
#
loop_
_entity.id
_entity.type
_entity.pdbx_description
1 polymer ?
#
loop_
_entity_poly.entity_id
_entity_poly.type
_entity_poly.pdbx_seq_one_letter_code
_entity_poly.pdbx_strand_id
1 'polypeptide(L)'
;MQDKQNFCPNKISSYFRAEWLSLTFVTLSGLFYNVGLLATPWFEGRLAQCLTDILGGYQTADAMATLVLAYLLVTLAVQGARFIKRFYVRRFANNINRRMKGILYANLVRESRTSLEKEGAGELMTKAISDVDDCVEGMRKFTTEVFDTGVVMVSYAVMLLIYDWHLALLSLLFTPISYFCAAKMKKPVQRAGAAYKKAASALSSATLDRAENAVTYRIYGCEEARAERYEGALKNYEKAAVRSNVWQSALPPLYLAASGAGVLFILWFGAKNVLGTGWRAWDIGTFTTFLSCFTKLTVKSSKVAKLFNSVQKAEVSWKRIKPLMKSPEALDDLRIPQSADVTLDNLSFTYGDAPIFFGLSLTAHPGDIIGVTGPVACGKSTFGRVFLCEMP
;
A
#
# COMPACT_ATOMS: atom_id res chain seq x y z
N MET A 1 -13.69 26.21 7.46
CA MET A 1 -14.46 26.33 6.22
C MET A 1 -13.69 26.95 5.04
N GLN A 2 -12.42 27.38 5.24
CA GLN A 2 -11.61 28.08 4.20
C GLN A 2 -10.75 27.17 3.29
N ASP A 3 -10.75 25.86 3.46
CA ASP A 3 -9.81 24.95 2.75
C ASP A 3 -10.40 24.33 1.45
N LYS A 4 -11.60 24.75 1.03
CA LYS A 4 -12.26 24.19 -0.17
C LYS A 4 -11.71 24.72 -1.51
N GLN A 5 -11.03 25.86 -1.52
CA GLN A 5 -10.66 26.54 -2.78
C GLN A 5 -9.39 25.97 -3.49
N ASN A 6 -8.54 25.18 -2.82
CA ASN A 6 -7.28 24.70 -3.39
C ASN A 6 -7.13 23.16 -3.44
N PHE A 7 -8.21 22.40 -3.19
CA PHE A 7 -8.15 20.95 -3.23
C PHE A 7 -8.37 20.41 -4.66
N CYS A 8 -7.33 19.82 -5.24
CA CYS A 8 -7.38 19.18 -6.56
C CYS A 8 -7.47 17.65 -6.41
N PRO A 9 -8.65 17.03 -6.63
CA PRO A 9 -8.83 15.59 -6.43
C PRO A 9 -7.93 14.70 -7.28
N ASN A 10 -7.49 15.16 -8.45
CA ASN A 10 -6.63 14.43 -9.37
C ASN A 10 -5.15 14.47 -9.02
N LYS A 11 -4.75 15.11 -7.90
CA LYS A 11 -3.36 15.22 -7.44
C LYS A 11 -3.21 14.59 -6.05
N ILE A 12 -2.35 13.58 -5.95
CA ILE A 12 -2.03 12.91 -4.67
C ILE A 12 -1.54 13.91 -3.61
N SER A 13 -0.73 14.89 -4.00
CA SER A 13 -0.20 15.92 -3.09
C SER A 13 -1.29 16.73 -2.38
N SER A 14 -2.47 16.89 -3.00
CA SER A 14 -3.61 17.60 -2.39
C SER A 14 -4.17 16.85 -1.18
N TYR A 15 -4.15 15.52 -1.20
CA TYR A 15 -4.58 14.70 -0.07
C TYR A 15 -3.62 14.83 1.12
N PHE A 16 -2.31 14.86 0.86
CA PHE A 16 -1.30 15.10 1.89
C PHE A 16 -1.45 16.50 2.50
N ARG A 17 -1.66 17.51 1.66
CA ARG A 17 -1.85 18.89 2.14
C ARG A 17 -3.14 19.03 2.97
N ALA A 18 -4.22 18.36 2.56
CA ALA A 18 -5.49 18.42 3.29
C ALA A 18 -5.44 17.78 4.69
N GLU A 19 -4.49 16.87 4.93
CA GLU A 19 -4.30 16.17 6.21
C GLU A 19 -2.99 16.62 6.91
N TRP A 20 -2.56 17.88 6.72
CA TRP A 20 -1.30 18.40 7.23
C TRP A 20 -1.16 18.26 8.75
N LEU A 21 -2.24 18.48 9.52
CA LEU A 21 -2.23 18.30 10.98
C LEU A 21 -1.90 16.85 11.38
N SER A 22 -2.57 15.88 10.75
CA SER A 22 -2.29 14.46 10.99
C SER A 22 -0.84 14.12 10.65
N LEU A 23 -0.32 14.68 9.56
CA LEU A 23 1.07 14.50 9.12
C LEU A 23 2.07 15.14 10.09
N THR A 24 1.78 16.32 10.64
CA THR A 24 2.64 16.96 11.64
C THR A 24 2.79 16.08 12.88
N PHE A 25 1.70 15.53 13.41
CA PHE A 25 1.77 14.58 14.52
C PHE A 25 2.51 13.30 14.17
N VAL A 26 2.32 12.76 12.95
CA VAL A 26 3.08 11.60 12.47
C VAL A 26 4.57 11.92 12.37
N THR A 27 4.94 13.10 11.88
CA THR A 27 6.33 13.52 11.73
C THR A 27 7.02 13.67 13.08
N LEU A 28 6.42 14.42 14.01
CA LEU A 28 6.99 14.65 15.34
C LEU A 28 7.12 13.36 16.15
N SER A 29 6.02 12.60 16.25
CA SER A 29 6.03 11.33 16.97
C SER A 29 6.87 10.26 16.26
N GLY A 30 6.94 10.31 14.93
CA GLY A 30 7.78 9.44 14.13
C GLY A 30 9.27 9.72 14.31
N LEU A 31 9.70 10.97 14.32
CA LEU A 31 11.08 11.35 14.62
C LEU A 31 11.46 10.92 16.03
N PHE A 32 10.63 11.27 17.03
CA PHE A 32 10.90 10.89 18.42
C PHE A 32 11.01 9.36 18.59
N TYR A 33 10.07 8.61 18.02
CA TYR A 33 10.09 7.15 18.04
C TYR A 33 11.34 6.58 17.37
N ASN A 34 11.66 7.03 16.15
CA ASN A 34 12.71 6.41 15.34
C ASN A 34 14.13 6.79 15.84
N VAL A 35 14.33 8.02 16.31
CA VAL A 35 15.55 8.41 16.99
C VAL A 35 15.65 7.71 18.36
N GLY A 36 14.54 7.61 19.09
CA GLY A 36 14.45 6.90 20.36
C GLY A 36 14.81 5.41 20.27
N LEU A 37 14.68 4.78 19.09
CA LEU A 37 15.15 3.39 18.88
C LEU A 37 16.67 3.23 19.04
N LEU A 38 17.47 4.29 18.93
CA LEU A 38 18.90 4.27 19.19
C LEU A 38 19.20 4.06 20.68
N ALA A 39 18.27 4.41 21.55
CA ALA A 39 18.43 4.18 22.99
C ALA A 39 18.64 2.69 23.32
N THR A 40 17.97 1.78 22.59
CA THR A 40 18.10 0.34 22.85
C THR A 40 19.55 -0.16 22.70
N PRO A 41 20.27 0.00 21.57
CA PRO A 41 21.66 -0.38 21.46
C PRO A 41 22.56 0.32 22.47
N TRP A 42 22.29 1.59 22.75
CA TRP A 42 23.08 2.36 23.71
C TRP A 42 22.94 1.80 25.13
N PHE A 43 21.73 1.52 25.59
CA PHE A 43 21.50 0.88 26.89
C PHE A 43 22.03 -0.54 26.93
N GLU A 44 21.89 -1.35 25.86
CA GLU A 44 22.48 -2.69 25.75
C GLU A 44 24.00 -2.64 26.01
N GLY A 45 24.70 -1.67 25.41
CA GLY A 45 26.12 -1.46 25.63
C GLY A 45 26.43 -0.98 27.05
N ARG A 46 25.69 -0.01 27.57
CA ARG A 46 25.92 0.48 28.96
C ARG A 46 25.66 -0.60 30.01
N LEU A 47 24.65 -1.43 29.81
CA LEU A 47 24.37 -2.55 30.69
C LEU A 47 25.48 -3.61 30.65
N ALA A 48 26.01 -3.91 29.45
CA ALA A 48 27.14 -4.83 29.30
C ALA A 48 28.41 -4.31 30.00
N GLN A 49 28.70 -3.00 29.87
CA GLN A 49 29.83 -2.38 30.54
C GLN A 49 29.62 -2.38 32.06
N CYS A 50 28.45 -1.99 32.54
CA CYS A 50 28.13 -2.01 33.97
C CYS A 50 28.28 -3.41 34.58
N LEU A 51 27.89 -4.46 33.85
CA LEU A 51 28.07 -5.84 34.29
C LEU A 51 29.56 -6.20 34.45
N THR A 52 30.39 -5.81 33.48
CA THR A 52 31.84 -6.05 33.56
C THR A 52 32.48 -5.26 34.70
N ASP A 53 32.01 -4.04 34.91
CA ASP A 53 32.50 -3.20 36.03
C ASP A 53 32.12 -3.77 37.41
N ILE A 54 30.92 -4.35 37.55
CA ILE A 54 30.48 -5.06 38.77
C ILE A 54 31.34 -6.31 38.99
N LEU A 55 31.58 -7.10 37.93
CA LEU A 55 32.45 -8.29 38.05
C LEU A 55 33.89 -7.95 38.39
N GLY A 56 34.37 -6.77 37.95
CA GLY A 56 35.67 -6.21 38.32
C GLY A 56 35.71 -5.55 39.69
N GLY A 57 34.58 -5.45 40.40
CA GLY A 57 34.51 -4.79 41.71
C GLY A 57 34.51 -3.25 41.66
N TYR A 58 34.35 -2.66 40.50
CA TYR A 58 34.36 -1.19 40.28
C TYR A 58 33.01 -0.50 40.49
N GLN A 59 31.91 -1.27 40.42
CA GLN A 59 30.53 -0.74 40.55
C GLN A 59 29.69 -1.66 41.45
N THR A 60 28.57 -1.10 41.95
CA THR A 60 27.59 -1.81 42.77
C THR A 60 26.37 -2.27 41.95
N ALA A 61 25.64 -3.25 42.50
CA ALA A 61 24.41 -3.72 41.90
C ALA A 61 23.32 -2.62 41.77
N ASP A 62 23.36 -1.61 42.67
CA ASP A 62 22.41 -0.48 42.62
C ASP A 62 22.56 0.39 41.34
N ALA A 63 23.81 0.52 40.84
CA ALA A 63 24.06 1.20 39.57
C ALA A 63 23.39 0.48 38.42
N MET A 64 23.46 -0.86 38.41
CA MET A 64 22.76 -1.68 37.40
C MET A 64 21.23 -1.51 37.49
N ALA A 65 20.65 -1.53 38.69
CA ALA A 65 19.24 -1.35 38.94
C ALA A 65 18.75 0.01 38.42
N THR A 66 19.51 1.08 38.70
CA THR A 66 19.21 2.44 38.20
C THR A 66 19.23 2.52 36.68
N LEU A 67 20.23 1.89 36.04
CA LEU A 67 20.35 1.87 34.58
C LEU A 67 19.21 1.07 33.93
N VAL A 68 18.81 -0.05 34.53
CA VAL A 68 17.65 -0.85 34.08
C VAL A 68 16.35 -0.04 34.18
N LEU A 69 16.15 0.68 35.29
CA LEU A 69 14.97 1.52 35.48
C LEU A 69 14.93 2.65 34.44
N ALA A 70 16.06 3.32 34.21
CA ALA A 70 16.18 4.35 33.18
C ALA A 70 15.88 3.80 31.79
N TYR A 71 16.40 2.63 31.44
CA TYR A 71 16.12 1.96 30.18
C TYR A 71 14.62 1.64 30.01
N LEU A 72 13.98 1.17 31.05
CA LEU A 72 12.56 0.86 31.05
C LEU A 72 11.71 2.11 30.83
N LEU A 73 12.01 3.21 31.51
CA LEU A 73 11.32 4.50 31.35
C LEU A 73 11.48 5.06 29.93
N VAL A 74 12.70 5.05 29.41
CA VAL A 74 12.97 5.51 28.02
C VAL A 74 12.24 4.62 27.02
N THR A 75 12.25 3.31 27.21
CA THR A 75 11.54 2.38 26.33
C THR A 75 10.02 2.62 26.35
N LEU A 76 9.43 2.85 27.52
CA LEU A 76 8.02 3.19 27.65
C LEU A 76 7.68 4.50 26.91
N ALA A 77 8.51 5.54 27.07
CA ALA A 77 8.33 6.81 26.35
C ALA A 77 8.40 6.62 24.82
N VAL A 78 9.36 5.85 24.33
CA VAL A 78 9.51 5.51 22.90
C VAL A 78 8.32 4.71 22.39
N GLN A 79 7.80 3.74 23.15
CA GLN A 79 6.60 2.99 22.78
C GLN A 79 5.33 3.85 22.82
N GLY A 80 5.24 4.80 23.74
CA GLY A 80 4.19 5.84 23.77
C GLY A 80 4.18 6.66 22.48
N ALA A 81 5.34 7.13 22.04
CA ALA A 81 5.47 7.84 20.77
C ALA A 81 5.09 6.97 19.56
N ARG A 82 5.43 5.67 19.60
CA ARG A 82 5.01 4.71 18.58
C ARG A 82 3.49 4.56 18.51
N PHE A 83 2.83 4.52 19.66
CA PHE A 83 1.37 4.44 19.72
C PHE A 83 0.74 5.69 19.09
N ILE A 84 1.18 6.89 19.47
CA ILE A 84 0.70 8.17 18.92
C ILE A 84 0.91 8.17 17.40
N LYS A 85 2.10 7.84 16.92
CA LYS A 85 2.41 7.75 15.50
C LYS A 85 1.44 6.81 14.76
N ARG A 86 1.25 5.58 15.27
CA ARG A 86 0.36 4.59 14.63
C ARG A 86 -1.09 5.05 14.58
N PHE A 87 -1.55 5.71 15.62
CA PHE A 87 -2.88 6.27 15.67
C PHE A 87 -3.09 7.32 14.57
N TYR A 88 -2.19 8.30 14.49
CA TYR A 88 -2.29 9.38 13.49
C TYR A 88 -2.06 8.91 12.05
N VAL A 89 -1.20 7.92 11.82
CA VAL A 89 -1.02 7.29 10.50
C VAL A 89 -2.32 6.62 10.04
N ARG A 90 -3.01 5.91 10.93
CA ARG A 90 -4.31 5.29 10.61
C ARG A 90 -5.39 6.33 10.39
N ARG A 91 -5.44 7.37 11.22
CA ARG A 91 -6.36 8.50 11.05
C ARG A 91 -6.15 9.18 9.69
N PHE A 92 -4.92 9.47 9.33
CA PHE A 92 -4.54 10.00 8.02
C PHE A 92 -5.07 9.11 6.88
N ALA A 93 -4.79 7.81 6.93
CA ALA A 93 -5.23 6.88 5.91
C ALA A 93 -6.76 6.81 5.81
N ASN A 94 -7.46 6.71 6.94
CA ASN A 94 -8.93 6.63 6.95
C ASN A 94 -9.60 7.92 6.44
N ASN A 95 -9.06 9.08 6.77
CA ASN A 95 -9.57 10.37 6.27
C ASN A 95 -9.41 10.47 4.75
N ILE A 96 -8.25 10.07 4.22
CA ILE A 96 -8.02 10.02 2.77
C ILE A 96 -8.97 9.03 2.11
N ASN A 97 -9.10 7.82 2.66
CA ASN A 97 -9.99 6.78 2.13
C ASN A 97 -11.45 7.30 2.02
N ARG A 98 -11.96 7.87 3.12
CA ARG A 98 -13.29 8.48 3.13
C ARG A 98 -13.44 9.55 2.05
N ARG A 99 -12.44 10.44 1.92
CA ARG A 99 -12.45 11.54 0.95
C ARG A 99 -12.40 11.02 -0.48
N MET A 100 -11.50 10.09 -0.79
CA MET A 100 -11.37 9.49 -2.12
C MET A 100 -12.63 8.73 -2.52
N LYS A 101 -13.15 7.86 -1.64
CA LYS A 101 -14.40 7.13 -1.90
C LYS A 101 -15.59 8.07 -2.10
N GLY A 102 -15.68 9.14 -1.30
CA GLY A 102 -16.75 10.13 -1.45
C GLY A 102 -16.71 10.87 -2.78
N ILE A 103 -15.52 11.30 -3.24
CA ILE A 103 -15.34 11.96 -4.53
C ILE A 103 -15.65 11.00 -5.69
N LEU A 104 -15.10 9.79 -5.62
CA LEU A 104 -15.29 8.78 -6.65
C LEU A 104 -16.76 8.38 -6.76
N TYR A 105 -17.44 8.15 -5.65
CA TYR A 105 -18.87 7.84 -5.63
C TYR A 105 -19.71 9.00 -6.23
N ALA A 106 -19.43 10.24 -5.82
CA ALA A 106 -20.14 11.41 -6.36
C ALA A 106 -19.98 11.54 -7.89
N ASN A 107 -18.84 11.18 -8.43
CA ASN A 107 -18.58 11.21 -9.85
C ASN A 107 -19.21 9.99 -10.56
N LEU A 108 -19.16 8.79 -9.98
CA LEU A 108 -19.81 7.60 -10.55
C LEU A 108 -21.32 7.77 -10.71
N VAL A 109 -21.99 8.38 -9.72
CA VAL A 109 -23.45 8.63 -9.80
C VAL A 109 -23.81 9.63 -10.92
N ARG A 110 -22.86 10.44 -11.36
CA ARG A 110 -23.03 11.45 -12.41
C ARG A 110 -22.54 10.99 -13.80
N GLU A 111 -21.90 9.82 -13.85
CA GLU A 111 -21.37 9.28 -15.08
C GLU A 111 -22.52 8.82 -15.98
N SER A 112 -22.37 9.00 -17.29
CA SER A 112 -23.41 8.58 -18.25
C SER A 112 -23.58 7.05 -18.23
N ARG A 113 -24.79 6.58 -18.47
CA ARG A 113 -25.10 5.15 -18.53
C ARG A 113 -24.23 4.41 -19.54
N THR A 114 -23.98 5.03 -20.69
CA THR A 114 -23.13 4.46 -21.76
C THR A 114 -21.68 4.26 -21.30
N SER A 115 -21.17 5.16 -20.47
CA SER A 115 -19.83 5.04 -19.86
C SER A 115 -19.81 3.91 -18.83
N LEU A 116 -20.84 3.83 -17.98
CA LEU A 116 -20.99 2.78 -16.96
C LEU A 116 -21.13 1.39 -17.57
N GLU A 117 -21.90 1.26 -18.65
CA GLU A 117 -22.11 -0.01 -19.38
C GLU A 117 -20.83 -0.48 -20.09
N LYS A 118 -20.01 0.43 -20.63
CA LYS A 118 -18.72 0.09 -21.28
C LYS A 118 -17.71 -0.49 -20.29
N GLU A 119 -17.65 0.03 -19.07
CA GLU A 119 -16.69 -0.43 -18.06
C GLU A 119 -17.18 -1.69 -17.33
N GLY A 120 -18.47 -1.91 -17.25
CA GLY A 120 -19.10 -3.01 -16.52
C GLY A 120 -19.09 -2.80 -14.99
N ALA A 121 -20.17 -3.25 -14.34
CA ALA A 121 -20.38 -3.06 -12.91
C ALA A 121 -19.25 -3.64 -12.02
N GLY A 122 -18.68 -4.78 -12.40
CA GLY A 122 -17.59 -5.43 -11.66
C GLY A 122 -16.28 -4.60 -11.67
N GLU A 123 -15.95 -3.98 -12.79
CA GLU A 123 -14.76 -3.13 -12.89
C GLU A 123 -14.95 -1.84 -12.09
N LEU A 124 -16.12 -1.21 -12.19
CA LEU A 124 -16.45 -0.02 -11.42
C LEU A 124 -16.40 -0.27 -9.91
N MET A 125 -16.93 -1.40 -9.45
CA MET A 125 -16.84 -1.81 -8.04
C MET A 125 -15.38 -2.04 -7.61
N THR A 126 -14.56 -2.62 -8.47
CA THR A 126 -13.13 -2.80 -8.21
C THR A 126 -12.43 -1.45 -8.08
N LYS A 127 -12.72 -0.49 -8.96
CA LYS A 127 -12.19 0.88 -8.87
C LYS A 127 -12.64 1.58 -7.60
N ALA A 128 -13.93 1.47 -7.25
CA ALA A 128 -14.53 2.16 -6.10
C ALA A 128 -14.03 1.63 -4.75
N ILE A 129 -13.71 0.35 -4.65
CA ILE A 129 -13.33 -0.29 -3.40
C ILE A 129 -11.84 -0.63 -3.39
N SER A 130 -11.42 -1.57 -4.23
CA SER A 130 -10.08 -2.15 -4.17
C SER A 130 -8.98 -1.18 -4.60
N ASP A 131 -9.18 -0.46 -5.72
CA ASP A 131 -8.16 0.46 -6.23
C ASP A 131 -7.99 1.68 -5.32
N VAL A 132 -9.07 2.19 -4.71
CA VAL A 132 -8.98 3.25 -3.72
C VAL A 132 -8.23 2.78 -2.48
N ASP A 133 -8.56 1.57 -1.96
CA ASP A 133 -7.89 1.01 -0.79
C ASP A 133 -6.39 0.76 -1.06
N ASP A 134 -6.02 0.29 -2.25
CA ASP A 134 -4.62 0.11 -2.64
C ASP A 134 -3.85 1.44 -2.75
N CYS A 135 -4.49 2.50 -3.27
CA CYS A 135 -3.92 3.85 -3.29
C CYS A 135 -3.66 4.38 -1.89
N VAL A 136 -4.65 4.29 -1.02
CA VAL A 136 -4.56 4.77 0.37
C VAL A 136 -3.52 3.98 1.15
N GLU A 137 -3.49 2.65 0.96
CA GLU A 137 -2.49 1.78 1.61
C GLU A 137 -1.07 2.12 1.13
N GLY A 138 -0.89 2.46 -0.16
CA GLY A 138 0.38 2.94 -0.68
C GLY A 138 0.82 4.26 -0.05
N MET A 139 -0.09 5.24 0.05
CA MET A 139 0.19 6.52 0.73
C MET A 139 0.53 6.30 2.20
N ARG A 140 -0.22 5.46 2.90
CA ARG A 140 0.01 5.09 4.29
C ARG A 140 1.38 4.43 4.48
N LYS A 141 1.72 3.45 3.64
CA LYS A 141 3.03 2.78 3.71
C LYS A 141 4.17 3.70 3.37
N PHE A 142 4.02 4.55 2.36
CA PHE A 142 5.03 5.56 2.05
C PHE A 142 5.31 6.45 3.25
N THR A 143 4.26 7.02 3.87
CA THR A 143 4.39 7.87 5.06
C THR A 143 5.04 7.11 6.22
N THR A 144 4.65 5.85 6.46
CA THR A 144 5.21 5.04 7.54
C THR A 144 6.67 4.69 7.31
N GLU A 145 7.02 4.22 6.11
CA GLU A 145 8.35 3.69 5.81
C GLU A 145 9.41 4.78 5.64
N VAL A 146 9.05 5.99 5.23
CA VAL A 146 9.98 7.13 5.24
C VAL A 146 10.56 7.32 6.64
N PHE A 147 9.74 7.17 7.69
CA PHE A 147 10.20 7.27 9.07
C PHE A 147 10.77 5.96 9.59
N ASP A 148 10.07 4.84 9.45
CA ASP A 148 10.44 3.56 10.09
C ASP A 148 11.64 2.88 9.45
N THR A 149 11.93 3.22 8.21
CA THR A 149 13.08 2.69 7.47
C THR A 149 14.08 3.80 7.17
N GLY A 150 13.64 4.92 6.56
CA GLY A 150 14.53 6.00 6.16
C GLY A 150 15.22 6.67 7.34
N VAL A 151 14.45 7.27 8.25
CA VAL A 151 15.01 7.99 9.41
C VAL A 151 15.80 7.06 10.31
N VAL A 152 15.30 5.84 10.58
CA VAL A 152 16.01 4.86 11.43
C VAL A 152 17.33 4.42 10.81
N MET A 153 17.37 4.16 9.49
CA MET A 153 18.62 3.79 8.83
C MET A 153 19.66 4.90 8.91
N VAL A 154 19.24 6.15 8.64
CA VAL A 154 20.14 7.32 8.77
C VAL A 154 20.62 7.46 10.21
N SER A 155 19.73 7.34 11.19
CA SER A 155 20.08 7.45 12.61
C SER A 155 21.09 6.39 13.06
N TYR A 156 20.89 5.10 12.68
CA TYR A 156 21.86 4.05 12.97
C TYR A 156 23.17 4.24 12.23
N ALA A 157 23.13 4.67 10.94
CA ALA A 157 24.34 4.94 10.19
C ALA A 157 25.18 6.08 10.79
N VAL A 158 24.52 7.17 11.20
CA VAL A 158 25.17 8.30 11.89
C VAL A 158 25.77 7.83 13.22
N MET A 159 25.04 7.04 14.01
CA MET A 159 25.55 6.50 15.27
C MET A 159 26.79 5.63 15.05
N LEU A 160 26.78 4.73 14.07
CA LEU A 160 27.96 3.90 13.73
C LEU A 160 29.17 4.75 13.33
N LEU A 161 28.97 5.80 12.51
CA LEU A 161 30.03 6.71 12.07
C LEU A 161 30.63 7.50 13.22
N ILE A 162 29.83 7.91 14.22
CA ILE A 162 30.30 8.61 15.42
C ILE A 162 31.16 7.69 16.29
N TYR A 163 30.76 6.42 16.42
CA TYR A 163 31.51 5.44 17.22
C TYR A 163 32.85 5.07 16.57
N ASP A 164 32.84 4.68 15.29
CA ASP A 164 34.06 4.36 14.53
C ASP A 164 33.76 4.42 13.03
N TRP A 165 34.23 5.45 12.36
CA TRP A 165 33.95 5.65 10.95
C TRP A 165 34.67 4.62 10.04
N HIS A 166 35.87 4.12 10.43
CA HIS A 166 36.60 3.11 9.66
C HIS A 166 35.83 1.78 9.64
N LEU A 167 35.45 1.31 10.83
CA LEU A 167 34.71 0.06 10.94
C LEU A 167 33.29 0.18 10.37
N ALA A 168 32.66 1.35 10.53
CA ALA A 168 31.37 1.62 9.92
C ALA A 168 31.40 1.53 8.39
N LEU A 169 32.37 2.17 7.74
CA LEU A 169 32.53 2.09 6.29
C LEU A 169 32.85 0.66 5.83
N LEU A 170 33.77 -0.01 6.52
CA LEU A 170 34.13 -1.40 6.20
C LEU A 170 32.96 -2.35 6.31
N SER A 171 32.16 -2.27 7.39
CA SER A 171 30.99 -3.11 7.58
C SER A 171 29.84 -2.78 6.64
N LEU A 172 29.63 -1.48 6.33
CA LEU A 172 28.62 -1.04 5.39
C LEU A 172 28.92 -1.44 3.93
N LEU A 173 30.19 -1.73 3.59
CA LEU A 173 30.56 -2.21 2.24
C LEU A 173 29.80 -3.50 1.85
N PHE A 174 29.40 -4.33 2.80
CA PHE A 174 28.62 -5.54 2.55
C PHE A 174 27.15 -5.29 2.22
N THR A 175 26.64 -4.11 2.58
CA THR A 175 25.23 -3.74 2.29
C THR A 175 24.95 -3.65 0.78
N PRO A 176 25.75 -2.97 -0.05
CA PRO A 176 25.61 -2.97 -1.51
C PRO A 176 25.68 -4.38 -2.13
N ILE A 177 26.51 -5.26 -1.59
CA ILE A 177 26.64 -6.67 -2.06
C ILE A 177 25.30 -7.39 -1.83
N SER A 178 24.68 -7.18 -0.67
CA SER A 178 23.35 -7.76 -0.38
C SER A 178 22.29 -7.26 -1.37
N TYR A 179 22.30 -5.97 -1.73
CA TYR A 179 21.40 -5.41 -2.73
C TYR A 179 21.65 -5.98 -4.13
N PHE A 180 22.90 -6.18 -4.50
CA PHE A 180 23.24 -6.78 -5.79
C PHE A 180 22.74 -8.23 -5.89
N CYS A 181 22.93 -9.03 -4.85
CA CYS A 181 22.36 -10.39 -4.76
C CYS A 181 20.84 -10.37 -4.85
N ALA A 182 20.17 -9.49 -4.11
CA ALA A 182 18.72 -9.32 -4.16
C ALA A 182 18.22 -8.88 -5.55
N ALA A 183 18.96 -8.00 -6.24
CA ALA A 183 18.63 -7.56 -7.58
C ALA A 183 18.70 -8.70 -8.62
N LYS A 184 19.68 -9.60 -8.52
CA LYS A 184 19.74 -10.80 -9.36
C LYS A 184 18.56 -11.74 -9.14
N MET A 185 18.08 -11.85 -7.91
CA MET A 185 16.92 -12.69 -7.57
C MET A 185 15.57 -12.06 -7.97
N LYS A 186 15.52 -10.79 -8.30
CA LYS A 186 14.27 -10.10 -8.69
C LYS A 186 13.57 -10.82 -9.87
N LYS A 187 14.32 -11.19 -10.92
CA LYS A 187 13.74 -11.86 -12.10
C LYS A 187 13.08 -13.21 -11.79
N PRO A 188 13.74 -14.18 -11.12
CA PRO A 188 13.10 -15.46 -10.77
C PRO A 188 11.92 -15.28 -9.81
N VAL A 189 11.99 -14.36 -8.84
CA VAL A 189 10.86 -14.04 -7.94
C VAL A 189 9.67 -13.50 -8.73
N GLN A 190 9.89 -12.56 -9.64
CA GLN A 190 8.82 -12.00 -10.49
C GLN A 190 8.20 -13.04 -11.41
N ARG A 191 9.02 -13.90 -12.05
CA ARG A 191 8.53 -14.99 -12.91
C ARG A 191 7.69 -16.00 -12.13
N ALA A 192 8.16 -16.43 -10.96
CA ALA A 192 7.41 -17.33 -10.09
C ALA A 192 6.10 -16.69 -9.59
N GLY A 193 6.12 -15.42 -9.20
CA GLY A 193 4.94 -14.67 -8.80
C GLY A 193 3.92 -14.48 -9.94
N ALA A 194 4.38 -14.23 -11.17
CA ALA A 194 3.51 -14.15 -12.34
C ALA A 194 2.84 -15.49 -12.67
N ALA A 195 3.60 -16.59 -12.60
CA ALA A 195 3.09 -17.95 -12.79
C ALA A 195 2.03 -18.30 -11.72
N TYR A 196 2.30 -17.94 -10.46
CA TYR A 196 1.34 -18.12 -9.36
C TYR A 196 0.04 -17.33 -9.62
N LYS A 197 0.12 -16.05 -9.99
CA LYS A 197 -1.06 -15.24 -10.31
C LYS A 197 -1.89 -15.82 -11.44
N LYS A 198 -1.22 -16.31 -12.51
CA LYS A 198 -1.89 -16.97 -13.64
C LYS A 198 -2.62 -18.24 -13.19
N ALA A 199 -1.98 -19.08 -12.39
CA ALA A 199 -2.59 -20.30 -11.85
C ALA A 199 -3.74 -19.98 -10.88
N ALA A 200 -3.61 -18.94 -10.05
CA ALA A 200 -4.68 -18.48 -9.17
C ALA A 200 -5.91 -17.98 -9.93
N SER A 201 -5.71 -17.22 -11.01
CA SER A 201 -6.81 -16.78 -11.88
C SER A 201 -7.50 -17.96 -12.56
N ALA A 202 -6.75 -18.95 -13.07
CA ALA A 202 -7.32 -20.14 -13.68
C ALA A 202 -8.13 -20.97 -12.67
N LEU A 203 -7.65 -21.11 -11.44
CA LEU A 203 -8.38 -21.78 -10.35
C LEU A 203 -9.65 -21.01 -9.98
N SER A 204 -9.59 -19.67 -9.87
CA SER A 204 -10.76 -18.85 -9.59
C SER A 204 -11.83 -19.01 -10.66
N SER A 205 -11.45 -18.99 -11.96
CA SER A 205 -12.38 -19.21 -13.06
C SER A 205 -13.00 -20.60 -13.02
N ALA A 206 -12.23 -21.64 -12.71
CA ALA A 206 -12.72 -23.01 -12.57
C ALA A 206 -13.66 -23.17 -11.35
N THR A 207 -13.40 -22.44 -10.27
CA THR A 207 -14.27 -22.40 -9.08
C THR A 207 -15.59 -21.73 -9.39
N LEU A 208 -15.55 -20.59 -10.08
CA LEU A 208 -16.75 -19.86 -10.49
C LEU A 208 -17.62 -20.69 -11.43
N ASP A 209 -17.01 -21.27 -12.48
CA ASP A 209 -17.70 -22.16 -13.42
C ASP A 209 -18.39 -23.31 -12.69
N ARG A 210 -17.72 -23.92 -11.72
CA ARG A 210 -18.29 -25.02 -10.92
C ARG A 210 -19.44 -24.57 -10.03
N ALA A 211 -19.37 -23.36 -9.47
CA ALA A 211 -20.43 -22.81 -8.63
C ALA A 211 -21.65 -22.40 -9.46
N GLU A 212 -21.46 -21.71 -10.58
CA GLU A 212 -22.54 -21.24 -11.45
C GLU A 212 -23.27 -22.39 -12.17
N ASN A 213 -22.51 -23.41 -12.59
CA ASN A 213 -23.04 -24.53 -13.37
C ASN A 213 -23.27 -25.82 -12.56
N ALA A 214 -23.27 -25.75 -11.23
CA ALA A 214 -23.38 -26.93 -10.35
C ALA A 214 -24.64 -27.79 -10.64
N VAL A 215 -25.76 -27.15 -10.87
CA VAL A 215 -27.04 -27.83 -11.22
C VAL A 215 -26.94 -28.50 -12.58
N THR A 216 -26.38 -27.80 -13.56
CA THR A 216 -26.19 -28.32 -14.93
C THR A 216 -25.32 -29.58 -14.92
N TYR A 217 -24.22 -29.58 -14.15
CA TYR A 217 -23.33 -30.74 -14.06
C TYR A 217 -24.03 -31.98 -13.46
N ARG A 218 -24.90 -31.77 -12.46
CA ARG A 218 -25.71 -32.84 -11.89
C ARG A 218 -26.73 -33.43 -12.88
N ILE A 219 -27.41 -32.57 -13.62
CA ILE A 219 -28.41 -32.99 -14.61
C ILE A 219 -27.76 -33.83 -15.72
N TYR A 220 -26.53 -33.49 -16.12
CA TYR A 220 -25.80 -34.18 -17.19
C TYR A 220 -24.86 -35.29 -16.68
N GLY A 221 -24.79 -35.54 -15.37
CA GLY A 221 -23.91 -36.58 -14.80
C GLY A 221 -22.41 -36.37 -15.06
N CYS A 222 -21.97 -35.10 -15.16
CA CYS A 222 -20.59 -34.73 -15.51
C CYS A 222 -19.75 -34.33 -14.31
N GLU A 223 -20.20 -34.57 -13.07
CA GLU A 223 -19.55 -34.08 -11.85
C GLU A 223 -18.12 -34.62 -11.69
N GLU A 224 -17.91 -35.92 -11.96
CA GLU A 224 -16.57 -36.55 -11.82
C GLU A 224 -15.57 -35.96 -12.79
N ALA A 225 -15.90 -35.86 -14.08
CA ALA A 225 -15.01 -35.30 -15.10
C ALA A 225 -14.67 -33.84 -14.82
N ARG A 226 -15.62 -33.08 -14.26
CA ARG A 226 -15.39 -31.70 -13.86
C ARG A 226 -14.61 -31.59 -12.56
N ALA A 227 -14.79 -32.52 -11.63
CA ALA A 227 -13.97 -32.62 -10.42
C ALA A 227 -12.49 -32.90 -10.74
N GLU A 228 -12.22 -33.83 -11.66
CA GLU A 228 -10.86 -34.16 -12.10
C GLU A 228 -10.18 -32.93 -12.75
N ARG A 229 -10.89 -32.19 -13.59
CA ARG A 229 -10.38 -30.95 -14.21
C ARG A 229 -10.07 -29.88 -13.16
N TYR A 230 -10.94 -29.72 -12.17
CA TYR A 230 -10.74 -28.79 -11.05
C TYR A 230 -9.52 -29.19 -10.21
N GLU A 231 -9.37 -30.47 -9.92
CA GLU A 231 -8.21 -31.02 -9.18
C GLU A 231 -6.90 -30.76 -9.95
N GLY A 232 -6.92 -30.87 -11.27
CA GLY A 232 -5.80 -30.48 -12.13
C GLY A 232 -5.41 -29.00 -11.99
N ALA A 233 -6.41 -28.11 -11.96
CA ALA A 233 -6.21 -26.68 -11.74
C ALA A 233 -5.66 -26.40 -10.33
N LEU A 234 -6.17 -27.09 -9.31
CA LEU A 234 -5.72 -26.99 -7.92
C LEU A 234 -4.26 -27.43 -7.76
N LYS A 235 -3.88 -28.58 -8.35
CA LYS A 235 -2.47 -29.06 -8.35
C LYS A 235 -1.52 -28.08 -9.04
N ASN A 236 -1.94 -27.48 -10.14
CA ASN A 236 -1.14 -26.47 -10.84
C ASN A 236 -0.97 -25.20 -10.00
N TYR A 237 -2.05 -24.76 -9.33
CA TYR A 237 -2.00 -23.65 -8.39
C TYR A 237 -1.06 -23.93 -7.23
N GLU A 238 -1.18 -25.11 -6.59
CA GLU A 238 -0.31 -25.52 -5.48
C GLU A 238 1.17 -25.51 -5.87
N LYS A 239 1.54 -26.14 -7.00
CA LYS A 239 2.92 -26.15 -7.50
C LYS A 239 3.44 -24.72 -7.74
N ALA A 240 2.62 -23.86 -8.35
CA ALA A 240 3.00 -22.49 -8.61
C ALA A 240 3.12 -21.68 -7.31
N ALA A 241 2.22 -21.90 -6.34
CA ALA A 241 2.23 -21.25 -5.02
C ALA A 241 3.47 -21.63 -4.22
N VAL A 242 3.78 -22.94 -4.12
CA VAL A 242 4.98 -23.45 -3.45
C VAL A 242 6.24 -22.83 -4.07
N ARG A 243 6.36 -22.88 -5.40
CA ARG A 243 7.52 -22.30 -6.10
C ARG A 243 7.66 -20.81 -5.85
N SER A 244 6.56 -20.07 -5.89
CA SER A 244 6.56 -18.63 -5.60
C SER A 244 6.97 -18.35 -4.16
N ASN A 245 6.44 -19.10 -3.20
CA ASN A 245 6.75 -18.94 -1.79
C ASN A 245 8.21 -19.29 -1.47
N VAL A 246 8.77 -20.34 -2.07
CA VAL A 246 10.20 -20.71 -1.92
C VAL A 246 11.08 -19.55 -2.37
N TRP A 247 10.86 -19.01 -3.58
CA TRP A 247 11.64 -17.86 -4.07
C TRP A 247 11.50 -16.62 -3.21
N GLN A 248 10.30 -16.31 -2.73
CA GLN A 248 10.06 -15.16 -1.86
C GLN A 248 10.68 -15.34 -0.48
N SER A 249 10.60 -16.56 0.08
CA SER A 249 11.14 -16.87 1.41
C SER A 249 12.67 -17.05 1.40
N ALA A 250 13.29 -17.32 0.27
CA ALA A 250 14.74 -17.39 0.14
C ALA A 250 15.44 -16.02 0.20
N LEU A 251 14.73 -14.93 -0.11
CA LEU A 251 15.30 -13.57 -0.09
C LEU A 251 15.80 -13.12 1.29
N PRO A 252 15.01 -13.20 2.39
CA PRO A 252 15.45 -12.76 3.70
C PRO A 252 16.70 -13.49 4.23
N PRO A 253 16.80 -14.83 4.18
CA PRO A 253 18.00 -15.54 4.61
C PRO A 253 19.26 -15.15 3.82
N LEU A 254 19.16 -15.03 2.49
CA LEU A 254 20.29 -14.61 1.66
C LEU A 254 20.77 -13.20 2.00
N TYR A 255 19.82 -12.32 2.24
CA TYR A 255 20.13 -10.97 2.66
C TYR A 255 20.83 -10.94 4.04
N LEU A 256 20.34 -11.74 4.98
CA LEU A 256 20.93 -11.87 6.31
C LEU A 256 22.31 -12.53 6.25
N ALA A 257 22.51 -13.54 5.43
CA ALA A 257 23.81 -14.18 5.27
C ALA A 257 24.87 -13.22 4.68
N ALA A 258 24.50 -12.45 3.64
CA ALA A 258 25.40 -11.46 3.04
C ALA A 258 25.73 -10.33 4.04
N SER A 259 24.76 -9.89 4.81
CA SER A 259 24.96 -8.86 5.85
C SER A 259 25.71 -9.42 7.07
N GLY A 260 25.57 -10.73 7.32
CA GLY A 260 26.29 -11.43 8.40
C GLY A 260 27.81 -11.39 8.21
N ALA A 261 28.29 -11.33 6.96
CA ALA A 261 29.71 -11.10 6.70
C ALA A 261 30.21 -9.79 7.34
N GLY A 262 29.40 -8.71 7.32
CA GLY A 262 29.74 -7.47 8.01
C GLY A 262 29.86 -7.65 9.54
N VAL A 263 29.02 -8.53 10.12
CA VAL A 263 29.11 -8.88 11.55
C VAL A 263 30.43 -9.56 11.88
N LEU A 264 30.94 -10.47 11.03
CA LEU A 264 32.24 -11.13 11.23
C LEU A 264 33.39 -10.09 11.27
N PHE A 265 33.34 -9.09 10.38
CA PHE A 265 34.32 -7.98 10.44
C PHE A 265 34.24 -7.17 11.74
N ILE A 266 33.02 -6.89 12.20
CA ILE A 266 32.82 -6.18 13.47
C ILE A 266 33.34 -7.00 14.65
N LEU A 267 33.09 -8.31 14.64
CA LEU A 267 33.62 -9.21 15.68
C LEU A 267 35.15 -9.23 15.68
N TRP A 268 35.76 -9.37 14.50
CA TRP A 268 37.21 -9.44 14.38
C TRP A 268 37.92 -8.13 14.73
N PHE A 269 37.57 -7.04 14.09
CA PHE A 269 38.21 -5.74 14.32
C PHE A 269 37.75 -5.08 15.60
N GLY A 270 36.50 -5.24 16.00
CA GLY A 270 35.99 -4.75 17.27
C GLY A 270 36.64 -5.43 18.48
N ALA A 271 36.87 -6.76 18.40
CA ALA A 271 37.64 -7.46 19.43
C ALA A 271 39.06 -6.94 19.53
N LYS A 272 39.74 -6.66 18.41
CA LYS A 272 41.08 -6.03 18.43
C LYS A 272 41.05 -4.65 19.08
N ASN A 273 40.02 -3.85 18.82
CA ASN A 273 39.85 -2.54 19.46
C ASN A 273 39.65 -2.66 20.98
N VAL A 274 38.91 -3.67 21.46
CA VAL A 274 38.71 -3.94 22.91
C VAL A 274 39.98 -4.44 23.56
N LEU A 275 40.78 -5.28 22.86
CA LEU A 275 42.06 -5.79 23.36
C LEU A 275 43.21 -4.76 23.28
N GLY A 276 42.93 -3.53 22.78
CA GLY A 276 43.94 -2.48 22.67
C GLY A 276 44.94 -2.65 21.50
N THR A 277 44.73 -3.65 20.63
CA THR A 277 45.58 -3.94 19.45
C THR A 277 45.03 -3.36 18.16
N GLY A 278 43.87 -2.70 18.21
CA GLY A 278 43.23 -2.06 17.06
C GLY A 278 43.58 -0.58 16.94
N TRP A 279 42.87 0.11 16.02
CA TRP A 279 43.08 1.53 15.73
C TRP A 279 42.36 2.48 16.70
N ARG A 280 41.45 2.00 17.51
CA ARG A 280 40.73 2.78 18.53
C ARG A 280 40.51 1.93 19.79
N ALA A 281 40.82 2.49 20.95
CA ALA A 281 40.51 1.79 22.21
C ALA A 281 38.99 1.80 22.45
N TRP A 282 38.41 0.61 22.66
CA TRP A 282 37.02 0.39 22.97
C TRP A 282 36.86 -0.25 24.32
N ASP A 283 35.74 0.06 24.96
CA ASP A 283 35.21 -0.74 26.06
C ASP A 283 34.19 -1.79 25.53
N ILE A 284 33.84 -2.75 26.36
CA ILE A 284 32.85 -3.79 26.02
C ILE A 284 31.50 -3.17 25.70
N GLY A 285 31.15 -2.06 26.37
CA GLY A 285 29.94 -1.30 26.11
C GLY A 285 29.87 -0.73 24.69
N THR A 286 30.96 -0.10 24.23
CA THR A 286 31.08 0.42 22.85
C THR A 286 30.98 -0.71 21.83
N PHE A 287 31.67 -1.82 22.05
CA PHE A 287 31.62 -2.98 21.18
C PHE A 287 30.18 -3.52 21.04
N THR A 288 29.50 -3.73 22.17
CA THR A 288 28.12 -4.23 22.20
C THR A 288 27.14 -3.26 21.51
N THR A 289 27.29 -1.95 21.76
CA THR A 289 26.49 -0.91 21.12
C THR A 289 26.66 -0.93 19.61
N PHE A 290 27.91 -0.97 19.13
CA PHE A 290 28.23 -0.97 17.70
C PHE A 290 27.66 -2.21 17.00
N LEU A 291 27.86 -3.39 17.56
CA LEU A 291 27.34 -4.67 17.05
C LEU A 291 25.81 -4.67 16.99
N SER A 292 25.15 -4.20 18.05
CA SER A 292 23.69 -4.10 18.13
C SER A 292 23.14 -3.10 17.08
N CYS A 293 23.75 -1.92 16.94
CA CYS A 293 23.37 -0.92 15.95
C CYS A 293 23.46 -1.50 14.53
N PHE A 294 24.58 -2.14 14.20
CA PHE A 294 24.78 -2.73 12.87
C PHE A 294 23.78 -3.82 12.56
N THR A 295 23.53 -4.73 13.51
CA THR A 295 22.55 -5.81 13.35
C THR A 295 21.13 -5.25 13.12
N LYS A 296 20.73 -4.23 13.88
CA LYS A 296 19.43 -3.56 13.72
C LYS A 296 19.33 -2.81 12.37
N LEU A 297 20.40 -2.15 11.95
CA LEU A 297 20.48 -1.50 10.64
C LEU A 297 20.27 -2.52 9.50
N THR A 298 20.95 -3.64 9.55
CA THR A 298 20.85 -4.74 8.59
C THR A 298 19.41 -5.26 8.47
N VAL A 299 18.77 -5.54 9.60
CA VAL A 299 17.37 -6.01 9.61
C VAL A 299 16.42 -4.96 9.03
N LYS A 300 16.67 -3.68 9.28
CA LYS A 300 15.82 -2.60 8.72
C LYS A 300 16.02 -2.43 7.22
N SER A 301 17.24 -2.52 6.72
CA SER A 301 17.52 -2.36 5.30
C SER A 301 16.84 -3.43 4.42
N SER A 302 16.66 -4.66 4.93
CA SER A 302 15.95 -5.74 4.22
C SER A 302 14.47 -5.43 3.93
N LYS A 303 13.86 -4.49 4.64
CA LYS A 303 12.44 -4.12 4.49
C LYS A 303 12.18 -3.09 3.40
N VAL A 304 13.20 -2.39 2.90
CA VAL A 304 13.06 -1.34 1.88
C VAL A 304 12.39 -1.87 0.61
N ALA A 305 12.70 -3.10 0.20
CA ALA A 305 12.12 -3.70 -1.00
C ALA A 305 10.59 -3.82 -0.95
N LYS A 306 10.01 -4.03 0.24
CA LYS A 306 8.55 -4.15 0.41
C LYS A 306 7.82 -2.82 0.19
N LEU A 307 8.48 -1.69 0.45
CA LEU A 307 7.94 -0.36 0.18
C LEU A 307 7.71 -0.16 -1.32
N PHE A 308 8.71 -0.48 -2.14
CA PHE A 308 8.62 -0.30 -3.60
C PHE A 308 7.42 -1.05 -4.20
N ASN A 309 7.18 -2.29 -3.79
CA ASN A 309 6.04 -3.07 -4.29
C ASN A 309 4.70 -2.42 -3.93
N SER A 310 4.58 -1.86 -2.73
CA SER A 310 3.34 -1.21 -2.29
C SER A 310 3.09 0.11 -3.00
N VAL A 311 4.15 0.89 -3.24
CA VAL A 311 4.06 2.16 -3.97
C VAL A 311 3.73 1.90 -5.45
N GLN A 312 4.36 0.90 -6.09
CA GLN A 312 4.04 0.52 -7.46
C GLN A 312 2.58 0.06 -7.61
N LYS A 313 2.09 -0.75 -6.67
CA LYS A 313 0.68 -1.18 -6.68
C LYS A 313 -0.26 0.02 -6.58
N ALA A 314 0.02 0.94 -5.67
CA ALA A 314 -0.76 2.16 -5.51
C ALA A 314 -0.71 3.06 -6.76
N GLU A 315 0.43 3.15 -7.44
CA GLU A 315 0.56 3.90 -8.69
C GLU A 315 -0.32 3.33 -9.81
N VAL A 316 -0.34 2.00 -9.95
CA VAL A 316 -1.21 1.32 -10.94
C VAL A 316 -2.68 1.59 -10.63
N SER A 317 -3.09 1.41 -9.37
CA SER A 317 -4.48 1.67 -8.96
C SER A 317 -4.85 3.14 -9.11
N TRP A 318 -3.91 4.07 -8.79
CA TRP A 318 -4.13 5.50 -9.02
C TRP A 318 -4.36 5.84 -10.49
N LYS A 319 -3.59 5.27 -11.42
CA LYS A 319 -3.78 5.49 -12.87
C LYS A 319 -5.17 5.07 -13.33
N ARG A 320 -5.75 4.02 -12.73
CA ARG A 320 -7.10 3.53 -13.07
C ARG A 320 -8.22 4.43 -12.53
N ILE A 321 -8.07 4.95 -11.31
CA ILE A 321 -9.11 5.79 -10.68
C ILE A 321 -8.97 7.28 -11.01
N LYS A 322 -7.78 7.75 -11.40
CA LYS A 322 -7.50 9.16 -11.68
C LYS A 322 -8.49 9.85 -12.63
N PRO A 323 -8.96 9.23 -13.72
CA PRO A 323 -9.96 9.83 -14.62
C PRO A 323 -11.27 10.18 -13.91
N LEU A 324 -11.65 9.37 -12.91
CA LEU A 324 -12.85 9.55 -12.08
C LEU A 324 -12.64 10.51 -10.90
N MET A 325 -11.40 10.91 -10.61
CA MET A 325 -11.05 11.81 -9.51
C MET A 325 -11.09 13.28 -9.98
N LYS A 326 -12.25 13.72 -10.45
CA LYS A 326 -12.53 15.12 -10.82
C LYS A 326 -13.20 15.83 -9.65
N SER A 327 -13.11 17.17 -9.62
CA SER A 327 -13.98 17.93 -8.71
C SER A 327 -15.43 17.69 -9.13
N PRO A 328 -16.32 17.28 -8.22
CA PRO A 328 -17.73 17.19 -8.55
C PRO A 328 -18.20 18.55 -9.01
N GLU A 329 -18.68 18.66 -10.25
CA GLU A 329 -19.31 19.87 -10.73
C GLU A 329 -20.48 20.20 -9.80
N ALA A 330 -20.62 21.46 -9.43
CA ALA A 330 -21.83 21.89 -8.73
C ALA A 330 -23.01 21.55 -9.62
N LEU A 331 -24.00 20.85 -9.10
CA LEU A 331 -25.29 20.80 -9.77
C LEU A 331 -25.75 22.24 -9.83
N ASP A 332 -25.81 22.82 -11.03
CA ASP A 332 -26.56 24.06 -11.21
C ASP A 332 -27.93 23.80 -10.62
N ASP A 333 -28.40 24.77 -9.82
CA ASP A 333 -29.77 24.72 -9.28
C ASP A 333 -30.72 24.45 -10.42
N LEU A 334 -31.08 23.18 -10.62
CA LEU A 334 -32.12 22.79 -11.57
C LEU A 334 -33.41 23.43 -11.06
N ARG A 335 -33.65 24.63 -11.51
CA ARG A 335 -34.94 25.26 -11.29
C ARG A 335 -35.96 24.42 -12.03
N ILE A 336 -36.74 23.68 -11.28
CA ILE A 336 -37.88 22.96 -11.83
C ILE A 336 -38.81 24.03 -12.39
N PRO A 337 -39.05 24.11 -13.69
CA PRO A 337 -39.97 25.08 -14.26
C PRO A 337 -41.36 24.88 -13.66
N GLN A 338 -42.05 25.94 -13.29
CA GLN A 338 -43.37 25.89 -12.63
C GLN A 338 -44.50 25.41 -13.61
N SER A 339 -44.28 25.52 -14.91
CA SER A 339 -45.09 24.89 -15.94
C SER A 339 -44.16 24.44 -17.04
N ALA A 340 -44.19 23.17 -17.42
CA ALA A 340 -43.24 22.67 -18.39
C ALA A 340 -43.97 21.90 -19.48
N ASP A 341 -44.16 22.59 -20.62
CA ASP A 341 -44.31 21.88 -21.87
C ASP A 341 -42.97 21.14 -22.14
N VAL A 342 -43.07 19.90 -22.52
CA VAL A 342 -41.91 19.14 -23.01
C VAL A 342 -41.85 19.28 -24.51
N THR A 343 -40.84 19.99 -24.99
CA THR A 343 -40.65 20.19 -26.44
C THR A 343 -39.39 19.45 -26.87
N LEU A 344 -39.55 18.59 -27.87
CA LEU A 344 -38.45 18.01 -28.63
C LEU A 344 -38.38 18.72 -29.96
N ASP A 345 -37.21 19.20 -30.31
CA ASP A 345 -36.99 19.85 -31.61
C ASP A 345 -35.87 19.14 -32.35
N ASN A 346 -36.23 18.51 -33.45
CA ASN A 346 -35.31 17.82 -34.36
C ASN A 346 -34.36 16.80 -33.67
N LEU A 347 -34.88 16.06 -32.67
CA LEU A 347 -34.11 15.09 -31.91
C LEU A 347 -33.68 13.93 -32.80
N SER A 348 -32.39 13.69 -32.86
CA SER A 348 -31.79 12.54 -33.55
C SER A 348 -30.88 11.78 -32.62
N PHE A 349 -30.90 10.46 -32.70
CA PHE A 349 -30.08 9.61 -31.84
C PHE A 349 -29.53 8.40 -32.60
N THR A 350 -28.24 8.07 -32.34
CA THR A 350 -27.52 6.93 -32.91
C THR A 350 -26.80 6.14 -31.84
N TYR A 351 -26.78 4.81 -31.93
CA TYR A 351 -25.86 3.95 -31.17
C TYR A 351 -24.60 3.68 -32.01
N GLY A 352 -23.52 4.40 -31.75
CA GLY A 352 -22.34 4.36 -32.63
C GLY A 352 -22.72 4.79 -34.03
N ASP A 353 -22.56 3.89 -35.00
CA ASP A 353 -22.91 4.14 -36.41
C ASP A 353 -24.35 3.72 -36.79
N ALA A 354 -25.10 3.13 -35.86
CA ALA A 354 -26.46 2.64 -36.09
C ALA A 354 -27.50 3.71 -35.73
N PRO A 355 -28.16 4.32 -36.72
CA PRO A 355 -29.18 5.32 -36.47
C PRO A 355 -30.44 4.68 -35.87
N ILE A 356 -31.03 5.31 -34.87
CA ILE A 356 -32.25 4.83 -34.19
C ILE A 356 -33.43 5.69 -34.55
N PHE A 357 -33.32 7.00 -34.49
CA PHE A 357 -34.34 7.94 -34.95
C PHE A 357 -33.70 9.26 -35.38
N PHE A 358 -34.39 9.95 -36.32
CA PHE A 358 -33.95 11.21 -36.90
C PHE A 358 -35.06 12.22 -36.92
N GLY A 359 -34.71 13.48 -36.59
CA GLY A 359 -35.60 14.60 -36.82
C GLY A 359 -36.91 14.51 -36.04
N LEU A 360 -36.94 13.83 -34.90
CA LEU A 360 -38.15 13.69 -34.10
C LEU A 360 -38.52 15.01 -33.43
N SER A 361 -39.67 15.55 -33.74
CA SER A 361 -40.20 16.76 -33.12
C SER A 361 -41.54 16.45 -32.49
N LEU A 362 -41.71 16.91 -31.23
CA LEU A 362 -42.89 16.65 -30.43
C LEU A 362 -43.04 17.76 -29.36
N THR A 363 -44.27 18.23 -29.16
CA THR A 363 -44.64 19.06 -28.03
C THR A 363 -45.68 18.37 -27.19
N ALA A 364 -45.49 18.31 -25.90
CA ALA A 364 -46.42 17.73 -24.95
C ALA A 364 -46.69 18.73 -23.80
N HIS A 365 -47.95 18.86 -23.46
CA HIS A 365 -48.41 19.72 -22.36
C HIS A 365 -48.62 18.92 -21.05
N PRO A 366 -48.59 19.56 -19.89
CA PRO A 366 -48.90 18.92 -18.62
C PRO A 366 -50.24 18.19 -18.65
N GLY A 367 -50.23 16.87 -18.35
CA GLY A 367 -51.41 16.02 -18.40
C GLY A 367 -51.59 15.21 -19.65
N ASP A 368 -50.78 15.46 -20.69
CA ASP A 368 -50.81 14.65 -21.91
C ASP A 368 -50.30 13.23 -21.69
N ILE A 369 -50.94 12.27 -22.36
CA ILE A 369 -50.51 10.88 -22.42
C ILE A 369 -49.98 10.58 -23.83
N ILE A 370 -48.67 10.31 -23.90
CA ILE A 370 -47.99 10.04 -25.16
C ILE A 370 -47.81 8.54 -25.36
N GLY A 371 -48.49 7.97 -26.30
CA GLY A 371 -48.35 6.55 -26.70
C GLY A 371 -47.22 6.39 -27.75
N VAL A 372 -46.19 5.61 -27.41
CA VAL A 372 -45.08 5.29 -28.33
C VAL A 372 -45.26 3.86 -28.83
N THR A 373 -45.53 3.69 -30.12
CA THR A 373 -45.77 2.41 -30.79
C THR A 373 -44.79 2.18 -31.94
N GLY A 374 -44.66 0.95 -32.35
CA GLY A 374 -43.80 0.55 -33.48
C GLY A 374 -43.27 -0.87 -33.38
N PRO A 375 -42.56 -1.40 -34.38
CA PRO A 375 -41.98 -2.74 -34.39
C PRO A 375 -41.04 -3.00 -33.28
N VAL A 376 -40.69 -4.28 -33.03
CA VAL A 376 -39.65 -4.65 -32.07
C VAL A 376 -38.30 -4.05 -32.53
N ALA A 377 -37.52 -3.56 -31.60
CA ALA A 377 -36.20 -2.93 -31.82
C ALA A 377 -36.21 -1.57 -32.60
N CYS A 378 -37.36 -0.92 -32.77
CA CYS A 378 -37.40 0.43 -33.43
C CYS A 378 -37.02 1.62 -32.52
N GLY A 379 -36.49 1.39 -31.35
CA GLY A 379 -35.99 2.45 -30.46
C GLY A 379 -36.97 2.98 -29.39
N LYS A 380 -38.15 2.37 -29.20
CA LYS A 380 -39.13 2.82 -28.18
C LYS A 380 -38.54 2.99 -26.80
N SER A 381 -37.80 2.00 -26.32
CA SER A 381 -37.14 2.04 -25.02
C SER A 381 -36.00 3.09 -24.99
N THR A 382 -35.34 3.27 -26.12
CA THR A 382 -34.26 4.29 -26.27
C THR A 382 -34.86 5.69 -26.17
N PHE A 383 -36.03 5.92 -26.80
CA PHE A 383 -36.74 7.18 -26.71
C PHE A 383 -37.10 7.54 -25.27
N GLY A 384 -37.64 6.59 -24.48
CA GLY A 384 -37.92 6.80 -23.07
C GLY A 384 -36.65 7.12 -22.26
N ARG A 385 -35.51 6.48 -22.58
CA ARG A 385 -34.21 6.73 -21.93
C ARG A 385 -33.62 8.09 -22.23
N VAL A 386 -33.86 8.63 -23.43
CA VAL A 386 -33.44 10.00 -23.83
C VAL A 386 -34.16 11.03 -22.95
N PHE A 387 -35.46 10.84 -22.67
CA PHE A 387 -36.21 11.70 -21.75
C PHE A 387 -35.65 11.67 -20.31
N LEU A 388 -35.17 10.54 -19.90
CA LEU A 388 -34.56 10.40 -18.57
C LEU A 388 -33.11 10.90 -18.50
N CYS A 389 -32.61 11.51 -19.61
CA CYS A 389 -31.20 11.91 -19.73
C CYS A 389 -30.21 10.78 -19.42
N GLU A 390 -30.62 9.53 -19.60
CA GLU A 390 -29.73 8.36 -19.44
C GLU A 390 -28.75 8.21 -20.60
N MET A 391 -29.03 8.84 -21.72
CA MET A 391 -28.23 8.86 -22.93
C MET A 391 -27.65 10.27 -23.14
N PRO A 392 -26.40 10.36 -23.58
CA PRO A 392 -25.78 11.65 -23.87
C PRO A 392 -26.38 12.32 -25.05
#